data_77f0e0d15c107d4852e51b4be8fd47dd
#
_entry.id   77f0e0d15c107d4852e51b4be8fd47dd
#
_cell.length_a   1.000
_cell.length_b   1.000
_cell.length_c   1.000
_cell.angle_alpha   90.00
_cell.angle_beta   90.00
_cell.angle_gamma   90.00
#
_symmetry.space_group_name_H-M   'P 1'
#
loop_
_entity.id
_entity.type
_entity.pdbx_description
1 polymer ?
#
loop_
_entity_poly.entity_id
_entity_poly.type
_entity_poly.pdbx_seq_one_letter_code
_entity_poly.pdbx_strand_id
1 'polypeptide(L)'
;MRHDGGEGDELALGTQGWQIFDATAPQEGERVFEKRYNSAFKDTGLGEYLQEKKITEIILGGLQTEYCIDATCKSAFERGFHVWIPAHTTSTFDNDYFTAERLVEYFETKMWDGRYADVRPVDEIIGKIKIFPNS
;
A
#
# COMPACT_ATOMS: atom_id res chain seq x y z
N MET A 1 -7.70 1.88 0.00
CA MET A 1 -7.79 0.45 0.37
C MET A 1 -8.06 0.33 1.86
N ARG A 2 -9.02 -0.46 2.26
CA ARG A 2 -9.43 -0.63 3.66
C ARG A 2 -9.52 -2.13 4.00
N HIS A 3 -8.99 -2.52 5.15
CA HIS A 3 -8.98 -3.92 5.58
C HIS A 3 -10.20 -4.23 6.45
N ASP A 4 -10.87 -5.34 6.17
CA ASP A 4 -11.91 -5.94 7.01
C ASP A 4 -11.33 -7.21 7.65
N GLY A 5 -11.14 -7.17 8.97
CA GLY A 5 -10.56 -8.28 9.75
C GLY A 5 -11.51 -9.45 9.96
N GLY A 6 -12.80 -9.28 9.63
CA GLY A 6 -13.83 -10.27 9.87
C GLY A 6 -14.51 -10.17 11.24
N GLU A 7 -15.50 -11.00 11.46
CA GLU A 7 -16.31 -10.98 12.69
C GLU A 7 -15.44 -11.23 13.94
N GLY A 8 -15.56 -10.36 14.93
CA GLY A 8 -14.82 -10.44 16.19
C GLY A 8 -13.45 -9.78 16.19
N ASP A 9 -12.96 -9.32 15.05
CA ASP A 9 -11.70 -8.57 14.93
C ASP A 9 -11.93 -7.08 15.25
N GLU A 10 -10.90 -6.40 15.76
CA GLU A 10 -10.96 -4.95 16.00
C GLU A 10 -11.10 -4.12 14.71
N LEU A 11 -10.71 -4.70 13.57
CA LEU A 11 -10.87 -4.12 12.23
C LEU A 11 -12.11 -4.67 11.50
N ALA A 12 -13.04 -5.32 12.21
CA ALA A 12 -14.28 -5.81 11.63
C ALA A 12 -15.12 -4.67 11.05
N LEU A 13 -15.82 -4.97 9.98
CA LEU A 13 -16.69 -4.04 9.27
C LEU A 13 -17.59 -3.23 10.23
N GLY A 14 -17.55 -1.91 10.15
CA GLY A 14 -18.35 -1.00 10.96
C GLY A 14 -17.76 -0.62 12.32
N THR A 15 -16.64 -1.22 12.74
CA THR A 15 -15.92 -0.83 13.97
C THR A 15 -15.14 0.47 13.77
N GLN A 16 -14.72 1.08 14.88
CA GLN A 16 -13.86 2.26 14.82
C GLN A 16 -12.50 1.95 14.16
N GLY A 17 -11.92 0.79 14.45
CA GLY A 17 -10.64 0.35 13.86
C GLY A 17 -10.71 0.13 12.34
N TRP A 18 -11.87 -0.22 11.81
CA TRP A 18 -12.10 -0.35 10.38
C TRP A 18 -12.16 0.98 9.64
N GLN A 19 -12.52 2.08 10.30
CA GLN A 19 -12.65 3.38 9.65
C GLN A 19 -11.29 3.90 9.17
N ILE A 20 -11.30 4.58 8.03
CA ILE A 20 -10.11 5.25 7.52
C ILE A 20 -9.84 6.48 8.39
N PHE A 21 -8.58 6.66 8.79
CA PHE A 21 -8.14 7.81 9.57
C PHE A 21 -8.39 9.11 8.80
N ASP A 22 -8.96 10.11 9.47
CA ASP A 22 -9.44 11.34 8.84
C ASP A 22 -8.37 12.08 8.01
N ALA A 23 -7.11 12.08 8.48
CA ALA A 23 -6.01 12.73 7.76
C ALA A 23 -5.67 12.07 6.40
N THR A 24 -6.10 10.82 6.21
CA THR A 24 -5.91 10.04 4.98
C THR A 24 -7.24 9.64 4.34
N ALA A 25 -8.33 10.28 4.76
CA ALA A 25 -9.65 9.99 4.24
C ALA A 25 -9.72 10.24 2.72
N PRO A 26 -10.41 9.36 1.98
CA PRO A 26 -10.57 9.54 0.54
C PRO A 26 -11.33 10.82 0.23
N GLN A 27 -10.87 11.52 -0.81
CA GLN A 27 -11.57 12.69 -1.34
C GLN A 27 -12.74 12.28 -2.23
N GLU A 28 -13.59 13.25 -2.58
CA GLU A 28 -14.70 13.01 -3.49
C GLU A 28 -14.20 12.45 -4.82
N GLY A 29 -14.79 11.34 -5.26
CA GLY A 29 -14.40 10.64 -6.49
C GLY A 29 -13.30 9.60 -6.33
N GLU A 30 -12.63 9.53 -5.20
CA GLU A 30 -11.66 8.46 -4.90
C GLU A 30 -12.36 7.17 -4.49
N ARG A 31 -11.97 6.07 -5.15
CA ARG A 31 -12.58 4.77 -4.89
C ARG A 31 -11.92 4.07 -3.70
N VAL A 32 -12.74 3.59 -2.78
CA VAL A 32 -12.32 2.72 -1.66
C VAL A 32 -12.58 1.27 -2.04
N PHE A 33 -11.55 0.43 -1.89
CA PHE A 33 -11.65 -1.02 -2.03
C PHE A 33 -11.55 -1.68 -0.66
N GLU A 34 -12.46 -2.58 -0.35
CA GLU A 34 -12.39 -3.44 0.81
C GLU A 34 -11.55 -4.68 0.51
N LYS A 35 -10.75 -5.11 1.48
CA LYS A 35 -9.96 -6.34 1.37
C LYS A 35 -10.02 -7.16 2.65
N ARG A 36 -9.90 -8.48 2.53
CA ARG A 36 -9.85 -9.45 3.64
C ARG A 36 -8.53 -10.20 3.72
N TYR A 37 -7.66 -10.03 2.74
CA TYR A 37 -6.34 -10.65 2.67
C TYR A 37 -5.25 -9.58 2.73
N ASN A 38 -4.00 -10.00 2.92
CA ASN A 38 -2.89 -9.05 2.94
C ASN A 38 -2.74 -8.30 1.62
N SER A 39 -2.77 -9.02 0.49
CA SER A 39 -2.70 -8.37 -0.82
C SER A 39 -3.95 -7.56 -1.13
N ALA A 40 -3.75 -6.33 -1.59
CA ALA A 40 -4.81 -5.46 -2.09
C ALA A 40 -5.48 -5.97 -3.37
N PHE A 41 -4.86 -6.92 -4.05
CA PHE A 41 -5.38 -7.48 -5.32
C PHE A 41 -6.25 -8.72 -5.14
N LYS A 42 -6.13 -9.41 -4.00
CA LYS A 42 -6.85 -10.66 -3.81
C LYS A 42 -8.33 -10.40 -3.51
N ASP A 43 -9.20 -10.86 -4.41
CA ASP A 43 -10.67 -10.81 -4.29
C ASP A 43 -11.22 -9.38 -4.06
N THR A 44 -10.63 -8.38 -4.73
CA THR A 44 -11.01 -6.96 -4.53
C THR A 44 -11.49 -6.24 -5.79
N GLY A 45 -11.20 -6.76 -6.97
CA GLY A 45 -11.43 -6.07 -8.24
C GLY A 45 -10.49 -4.90 -8.51
N LEU A 46 -9.44 -4.71 -7.69
CA LEU A 46 -8.48 -3.62 -7.89
C LEU A 46 -7.70 -3.78 -9.21
N GLY A 47 -7.28 -5.00 -9.53
CA GLY A 47 -6.52 -5.27 -10.75
C GLY A 47 -7.28 -4.86 -12.01
N GLU A 48 -8.53 -5.27 -12.11
CA GLU A 48 -9.44 -4.94 -13.21
C GLU A 48 -9.67 -3.42 -13.30
N TYR A 49 -9.91 -2.77 -12.18
CA TYR A 49 -10.07 -1.32 -12.12
C TYR A 49 -8.84 -0.56 -12.65
N LEU A 50 -7.65 -0.96 -12.22
CA LEU A 50 -6.40 -0.32 -12.67
C LEU A 50 -6.16 -0.55 -14.16
N GLN A 51 -6.49 -1.75 -14.69
CA GLN A 51 -6.39 -2.05 -16.12
C GLN A 51 -7.37 -1.21 -16.96
N GLU A 52 -8.63 -1.10 -16.51
CA GLU A 52 -9.64 -0.25 -17.16
C GLU A 52 -9.19 1.21 -17.23
N LYS A 53 -8.55 1.70 -16.18
CA LYS A 53 -7.98 3.04 -16.12
C LYS A 53 -6.65 3.19 -16.83
N LYS A 54 -6.09 2.11 -17.40
CA LYS A 54 -4.78 2.08 -18.06
C LYS A 54 -3.65 2.56 -17.17
N ILE A 55 -3.76 2.30 -15.87
CA ILE A 55 -2.70 2.59 -14.90
C ILE A 55 -1.58 1.57 -15.06
N THR A 56 -0.36 2.03 -15.14
CA THR A 56 0.85 1.20 -15.27
C THR A 56 1.80 1.36 -14.07
N GLU A 57 1.64 2.43 -13.31
CA GLU A 57 2.47 2.75 -12.16
C GLU A 57 1.59 2.98 -10.94
N ILE A 58 2.03 2.51 -9.78
CA ILE A 58 1.33 2.72 -8.51
C ILE A 58 2.30 3.26 -7.46
N ILE A 59 1.79 4.09 -6.57
CA ILE A 59 2.48 4.52 -5.36
C ILE A 59 1.83 3.79 -4.18
N LEU A 60 2.66 3.11 -3.39
CA LEU A 60 2.21 2.25 -2.30
C LEU A 60 2.76 2.74 -0.98
N GLY A 61 1.91 2.92 0.00
CA GLY A 61 2.24 3.25 1.37
C GLY A 61 1.17 2.75 2.33
N GLY A 62 1.42 2.83 3.63
CA GLY A 62 0.47 2.41 4.66
C GLY A 62 1.02 1.36 5.61
N LEU A 63 0.18 0.47 6.11
CA LEU A 63 0.53 -0.57 7.09
C LEU A 63 -0.16 -1.91 6.80
N GLN A 64 0.41 -3.00 7.28
CA GLN A 64 1.73 -3.12 7.91
C GLN A 64 2.77 -3.48 6.86
N THR A 65 3.99 -2.99 7.06
CA THR A 65 5.14 -3.16 6.16
C THR A 65 5.32 -4.61 5.67
N GLU A 66 5.47 -5.55 6.61
CA GLU A 66 5.78 -6.96 6.34
C GLU A 66 4.58 -7.81 5.91
N TYR A 67 3.37 -7.27 6.01
CA TYR A 67 2.14 -7.99 5.66
C TYR A 67 1.44 -7.39 4.45
N CYS A 68 0.55 -6.44 4.66
CA CYS A 68 -0.29 -5.91 3.58
C CYS A 68 0.51 -5.18 2.51
N ILE A 69 1.55 -4.43 2.91
CA ILE A 69 2.37 -3.69 1.97
C ILE A 69 3.27 -4.62 1.18
N ASP A 70 3.96 -5.55 1.82
CA ASP A 70 4.82 -6.52 1.13
C ASP A 70 4.03 -7.39 0.15
N ALA A 71 2.91 -7.94 0.60
CA ALA A 71 2.05 -8.77 -0.25
C ALA A 71 1.49 -7.99 -1.45
N THR A 72 1.08 -6.74 -1.25
CA THR A 72 0.57 -5.88 -2.32
C THR A 72 1.68 -5.47 -3.29
N CYS A 73 2.86 -5.10 -2.77
CA CYS A 73 4.02 -4.73 -3.58
C CYS A 73 4.41 -5.86 -4.55
N LYS A 74 4.61 -7.06 -4.03
CA LYS A 74 4.96 -8.24 -4.84
C LYS A 74 3.86 -8.60 -5.83
N SER A 75 2.61 -8.60 -5.39
CA SER A 75 1.46 -8.88 -6.26
C SER A 75 1.31 -7.86 -7.39
N ALA A 76 1.57 -6.58 -7.12
CA ALA A 76 1.58 -5.54 -8.15
C ALA A 76 2.70 -5.76 -9.16
N PHE A 77 3.91 -6.02 -8.69
CA PHE A 77 5.07 -6.31 -9.53
C PHE A 77 4.81 -7.52 -10.45
N GLU A 78 4.33 -8.63 -9.91
CA GLU A 78 3.98 -9.84 -10.66
C GLU A 78 2.90 -9.60 -11.73
N ARG A 79 2.05 -8.59 -11.54
CA ARG A 79 1.02 -8.15 -12.49
C ARG A 79 1.52 -7.16 -13.52
N GLY A 80 2.80 -6.78 -13.47
CA GLY A 80 3.43 -5.86 -14.43
C GLY A 80 3.31 -4.38 -14.08
N PHE A 81 2.86 -4.02 -12.88
CA PHE A 81 2.88 -2.63 -12.45
C PHE A 81 4.27 -2.20 -12.02
N HIS A 82 4.65 -0.98 -12.34
CA HIS A 82 5.78 -0.31 -11.71
C HIS A 82 5.35 0.19 -10.34
N VAL A 83 6.06 -0.22 -9.30
CA VAL A 83 5.72 0.13 -7.91
C VAL A 83 6.72 1.15 -7.37
N TRP A 84 6.20 2.27 -6.91
CA TRP A 84 6.93 3.27 -6.16
C TRP A 84 6.56 3.18 -4.69
N ILE A 85 7.55 3.15 -3.80
CA ILE A 85 7.35 3.24 -2.36
C ILE A 85 8.09 4.47 -1.86
N PRO A 86 7.36 5.51 -1.42
CA PRO A 86 8.00 6.65 -0.78
C PRO A 86 8.65 6.20 0.53
N ALA A 87 9.93 6.49 0.71
CA ALA A 87 10.68 6.09 1.90
C ALA A 87 10.00 6.60 3.17
N HIS A 88 9.95 5.76 4.19
CA HIS A 88 9.34 6.03 5.50
C HIS A 88 7.81 6.30 5.47
N THR A 89 7.11 5.83 4.44
CA THR A 89 5.64 5.93 4.35
C THR A 89 4.93 4.62 4.68
N THR A 90 5.66 3.61 5.10
CA THR A 90 5.09 2.39 5.65
C THR A 90 5.38 2.29 7.15
N SER A 91 4.53 1.60 7.90
CA SER A 91 4.70 1.40 9.33
C SER A 91 4.32 -0.01 9.76
N THR A 92 4.80 -0.38 10.93
CA THR A 92 4.52 -1.67 11.56
C THR A 92 4.72 -1.59 13.07
N PHE A 93 4.72 -2.72 13.74
CA PHE A 93 4.93 -2.83 15.19
C PHE A 93 6.21 -3.63 15.48
N ASP A 94 6.76 -3.44 16.67
CA ASP A 94 7.83 -4.30 17.18
C ASP A 94 7.33 -5.75 17.29
N ASN A 95 8.21 -6.70 17.05
CA ASN A 95 7.95 -8.11 17.26
C ASN A 95 9.13 -8.79 17.97
N ASP A 96 9.04 -10.11 18.16
CA ASP A 96 10.08 -10.88 18.88
C ASP A 96 11.45 -10.87 18.21
N TYR A 97 11.55 -10.46 16.95
CA TYR A 97 12.78 -10.49 16.16
C TYR A 97 13.31 -9.10 15.84
N PHE A 98 12.43 -8.12 15.59
CA PHE A 98 12.79 -6.80 15.10
C PHE A 98 12.00 -5.68 15.77
N THR A 99 12.65 -4.53 15.95
CA THR A 99 11.91 -3.28 16.15
C THR A 99 11.22 -2.87 14.85
N ALA A 100 10.14 -2.13 14.97
CA ALA A 100 9.38 -1.61 13.80
C ALA A 100 10.29 -0.82 12.84
N GLU A 101 11.16 0.04 13.39
CA GLU A 101 12.10 0.84 12.60
C GLU A 101 13.05 -0.04 11.76
N ARG A 102 13.66 -1.06 12.39
CA ARG A 102 14.56 -1.96 11.67
C ARG A 102 13.86 -2.83 10.64
N LEU A 103 12.62 -3.18 10.91
CA LEU A 103 11.81 -3.95 9.97
C LEU A 103 11.48 -3.11 8.73
N VAL A 104 11.07 -1.87 8.91
CA VAL A 104 10.85 -0.92 7.80
C VAL A 104 12.13 -0.73 6.98
N GLU A 105 13.27 -0.45 7.64
CA GLU A 105 14.56 -0.30 6.97
C GLU A 105 14.94 -1.54 6.16
N TYR A 106 14.77 -2.73 6.72
CA TYR A 106 15.07 -3.98 6.05
C TYR A 106 14.22 -4.18 4.79
N PHE A 107 12.92 -3.94 4.86
CA PHE A 107 12.05 -4.06 3.70
C PHE A 107 12.36 -3.01 2.63
N GLU A 108 12.55 -1.76 3.01
CA GLU A 108 12.88 -0.70 2.06
C GLU A 108 14.20 -0.93 1.35
N THR A 109 15.26 -1.34 2.06
CA THR A 109 16.61 -1.41 1.50
C THR A 109 17.02 -2.78 0.96
N LYS A 110 16.42 -3.87 1.46
CA LYS A 110 16.80 -5.24 1.11
C LYS A 110 15.73 -6.02 0.36
N MET A 111 14.47 -5.82 0.75
CA MET A 111 13.40 -6.64 0.17
C MET A 111 12.83 -6.00 -1.10
N TRP A 112 12.61 -4.69 -1.12
CA TRP A 112 11.87 -4.04 -2.19
C TRP A 112 12.74 -3.31 -3.21
N ASP A 113 13.64 -2.45 -2.76
CA ASP A 113 14.39 -1.56 -3.67
C ASP A 113 15.21 -2.35 -4.69
N GLY A 114 14.97 -2.06 -5.96
CA GLY A 114 15.63 -2.71 -7.09
C GLY A 114 15.17 -4.16 -7.36
N ARG A 115 14.17 -4.69 -6.62
CA ARG A 115 13.61 -6.03 -6.86
C ARG A 115 12.14 -5.99 -7.25
N TYR A 116 11.30 -5.40 -6.41
CA TYR A 116 9.86 -5.34 -6.60
C TYR A 116 9.34 -3.91 -6.76
N ALA A 117 10.11 -2.94 -6.27
CA ALA A 117 9.74 -1.53 -6.29
C ALA A 117 10.97 -0.64 -6.42
N ASP A 118 10.73 0.63 -6.69
CA ASP A 118 11.67 1.71 -6.48
C ASP A 118 11.32 2.44 -5.19
N VAL A 119 12.20 2.35 -4.19
CA VAL A 119 12.06 3.09 -2.93
C VAL A 119 12.83 4.40 -3.06
N ARG A 120 12.12 5.53 -2.96
CA ARG A 120 12.71 6.87 -3.18
C ARG A 120 12.20 7.85 -2.13
N PRO A 121 12.94 8.93 -1.87
CA PRO A 121 12.47 10.02 -1.03
C PRO A 121 11.11 10.55 -1.49
N VAL A 122 10.26 10.93 -0.53
CA VAL A 122 8.90 11.44 -0.80
C VAL A 122 8.91 12.59 -1.82
N ASP A 123 9.84 13.55 -1.65
CA ASP A 123 9.92 14.73 -2.52
C ASP A 123 10.25 14.37 -3.97
N GLU A 124 11.05 13.33 -4.19
CA GLU A 124 11.36 12.84 -5.54
C GLU A 124 10.11 12.27 -6.22
N ILE A 125 9.32 11.48 -5.49
CA ILE A 125 8.09 10.90 -6.02
C ILE A 125 7.04 12.00 -6.28
N ILE A 126 6.88 12.95 -5.37
CA ILE A 126 5.98 14.10 -5.57
C ILE A 126 6.39 14.90 -6.82
N GLY A 127 7.69 15.08 -7.03
CA GLY A 127 8.21 15.71 -8.23
C GLY A 127 7.80 15.01 -9.53
N LYS A 128 7.82 13.67 -9.53
CA LYS A 128 7.38 12.86 -10.67
C LYS A 128 5.88 12.99 -10.94
N ILE A 129 5.04 12.98 -9.91
CA ILE A 129 3.58 13.15 -10.05
C ILE A 129 3.24 14.49 -10.69
N LYS A 130 3.95 15.56 -10.34
CA LYS A 130 3.71 16.92 -10.89
C LYS A 130 4.08 17.04 -12.37
N ILE A 131 4.94 16.17 -12.89
CA ILE A 131 5.37 16.17 -14.31
C ILE A 131 4.29 15.51 -15.19
N PHE A 132 3.40 14.71 -14.62
CA PHE A 132 2.25 14.11 -15.31
C PHE A 132 0.95 14.84 -14.93
N PRO A 133 0.67 16.05 -15.50
CA PRO A 133 -0.58 16.72 -15.23
C PRO A 133 -1.72 15.91 -15.84
N ASN A 134 -2.63 15.49 -15.00
CA ASN A 134 -3.97 14.98 -15.29
C ASN A 134 -4.18 14.47 -16.73
N SER A 135 -3.96 13.23 -16.94
CA SER A 135 -4.57 12.52 -18.07
C SER A 135 -5.98 12.12 -17.70
#